data_2eebb428c86bafa4cb827e32241c9f87
#
_entry.id   2eebb428c86bafa4cb827e32241c9f87
#
_cell.length_a   1.000
_cell.length_b   1.000
_cell.length_c   1.000
_cell.angle_alpha   90.00
_cell.angle_beta   90.00
_cell.angle_gamma   90.00
#
_symmetry.space_group_name_H-M   'P 1'
#
loop_
_entity.id
_entity.type
_entity.pdbx_description
1 polymer ?
#
loop_
_entity_poly.entity_id
_entity_poly.type
_entity_poly.pdbx_seq_one_letter_code
_entity_poly.pdbx_strand_id
1 'polypeptide(L)'
;MLRARLQELFGMGETPTIGPKRVPIEVHLLSPASRPVQVTTDLASFWKNTYFDVAKELKGRYPKHYWPDDPTTAEATNRAKPRKK
;
A
#
# COMPACT_ATOMS: atom_id res chain seq x y z
N MET A 1 6.58 -0.43 13.90
CA MET A 1 6.76 -0.60 12.45
C MET A 1 5.68 -1.51 11.88
N LEU A 2 5.11 -1.11 10.76
CA LEU A 2 4.11 -1.91 10.08
C LEU A 2 4.69 -2.43 8.76
N ARG A 3 4.56 -3.72 8.52
CA ARG A 3 4.96 -4.34 7.26
C ARG A 3 3.73 -4.94 6.61
N ALA A 4 3.42 -4.51 5.40
CA ALA A 4 2.24 -4.98 4.71
C ALA A 4 2.43 -4.89 3.20
N ARG A 5 1.77 -5.79 2.50
CA ARG A 5 1.76 -5.72 1.04
C ARG A 5 0.94 -4.51 0.63
N LEU A 6 1.32 -3.90 -0.48
CA LEU A 6 0.70 -2.66 -0.91
C LEU A 6 -0.82 -2.78 -1.01
N GLN A 7 -1.31 -3.89 -1.54
CA GLN A 7 -2.74 -4.08 -1.71
C GLN A 7 -3.49 -4.19 -0.38
N GLU A 8 -2.80 -4.50 0.70
CA GLU A 8 -3.44 -4.58 2.02
C GLU A 8 -3.69 -3.20 2.61
N LEU A 9 -3.08 -2.19 2.03
CA LEU A 9 -3.19 -0.82 2.54
C LEU A 9 -4.12 0.06 1.71
N PHE A 10 -4.71 -0.47 0.64
CA PHE A 10 -5.67 0.30 -0.13
C PHE A 10 -6.81 0.75 0.78
N GLY A 11 -7.23 1.99 0.59
CA GLY A 11 -8.29 2.57 1.42
C GLY A 11 -7.77 3.28 2.66
N MET A 12 -6.51 3.06 3.02
CA MET A 12 -5.92 3.70 4.19
C MET A 12 -5.29 5.02 3.74
N GLY A 13 -6.03 6.10 3.90
CA GLY A 13 -5.59 7.40 3.39
C GLY A 13 -4.51 8.07 4.21
N GLU A 14 -4.29 7.63 5.44
CA GLU A 14 -3.31 8.26 6.33
C GLU A 14 -2.44 7.22 7.00
N THR A 15 -1.25 7.67 7.42
CA THR A 15 -0.33 6.82 8.13
C THR A 15 -0.91 6.43 9.50
N PRO A 16 -0.84 5.16 9.89
CA PRO A 16 -1.24 4.77 11.25
C PRO A 16 -0.35 5.45 12.26
N THR A 17 -0.92 5.76 13.42
CA THR A 17 -0.18 6.40 14.49
C THR A 17 -0.31 5.58 15.75
N ILE A 18 0.61 5.78 16.69
CA ILE A 18 0.56 5.10 17.98
C ILE A 18 0.71 6.12 19.09
N GLY A 19 0.05 5.80 20.21
CA GLY A 19 0.14 6.61 21.42
C GLY A 19 -0.72 7.87 21.37
N PRO A 20 -0.86 8.53 22.53
CA PRO A 20 -1.69 9.73 22.62
C PRO A 20 -1.15 10.90 21.84
N LYS A 21 0.14 10.89 21.51
CA LYS A 21 0.75 11.96 20.73
C LYS A 21 0.64 11.72 19.22
N ARG A 22 0.00 10.63 18.82
CA ARG A 22 -0.22 10.28 17.43
C ARG A 22 1.06 10.28 16.62
N VAL A 23 2.05 9.56 17.11
CA VAL A 23 3.33 9.45 16.41
C VAL A 23 3.13 8.51 15.21
N PRO A 24 3.42 8.97 13.98
CA PRO A 24 3.25 8.10 12.81
C PRO A 24 4.26 6.96 12.86
N ILE A 25 3.79 5.76 12.52
CA ILE A 25 4.66 4.60 12.50
C ILE A 25 5.31 4.47 11.13
N GLU A 26 6.45 3.82 11.12
CA GLU A 26 7.14 3.53 9.89
C GLU A 26 6.42 2.40 9.16
N VAL A 27 6.02 2.65 7.91
CA VAL A 27 5.28 1.67 7.12
C VAL A 27 6.21 1.11 6.06
N HIS A 28 6.42 -0.19 6.11
CA HIS A 28 7.24 -0.91 5.14
C HIS A 28 6.30 -1.53 4.11
N LEU A 29 6.30 -0.96 2.93
CA LEU A 29 5.41 -1.39 1.85
C LEU A 29 6.05 -2.54 1.09
N LEU A 30 5.29 -3.60 0.89
CA LEU A 30 5.79 -4.79 0.23
C LEU A 30 5.03 -5.06 -1.06
N SER A 31 5.70 -5.71 -2.00
CA SER A 31 5.08 -6.17 -3.23
C SER A 31 4.11 -7.31 -2.94
N PRO A 32 3.31 -7.74 -3.93
CA PRO A 32 2.46 -8.92 -3.74
C PRO A 32 3.23 -10.17 -3.31
N ALA A 33 4.52 -10.24 -3.65
CA ALA A 33 5.37 -11.34 -3.24
C ALA A 33 6.12 -11.06 -1.93
N SER A 34 5.69 -10.05 -1.19
CA SER A 34 6.26 -9.67 0.11
C SER A 34 7.70 -9.20 0.05
N ARG A 35 8.09 -8.60 -1.07
CA ARG A 35 9.43 -8.02 -1.20
C ARG A 35 9.38 -6.53 -0.90
N PRO A 36 10.41 -5.98 -0.25
CA PRO A 36 10.42 -4.56 0.08
C PRO A 36 10.31 -3.68 -1.17
N VAL A 37 9.45 -2.68 -1.11
CA VAL A 37 9.25 -1.73 -2.20
C VAL A 37 9.60 -0.33 -1.75
N GLN A 38 9.07 0.07 -0.58
CA GLN A 38 9.20 1.43 -0.12
C GLN A 38 8.99 1.46 1.39
N VAL A 39 9.60 2.45 2.05
CA VAL A 39 9.37 2.70 3.48
C VAL A 39 8.92 4.15 3.60
N THR A 40 7.86 4.38 4.34
CA THR A 40 7.35 5.73 4.52
C THR A 40 6.71 5.91 5.89
N THR A 41 6.78 7.14 6.39
CA THR A 41 6.01 7.54 7.57
C THR A 41 4.90 8.51 7.17
N ASP A 42 4.74 8.74 5.87
CA ASP A 42 3.72 9.62 5.33
C ASP A 42 2.99 8.93 4.19
N LEU A 43 2.04 8.07 4.57
CA LEU A 43 1.31 7.26 3.61
C LEU A 43 0.47 8.12 2.67
N ALA A 44 -0.07 9.21 3.16
CA ALA A 44 -0.87 10.10 2.32
C ALA A 44 -0.05 10.64 1.16
N SER A 45 1.18 11.09 1.43
CA SER A 45 2.08 11.55 0.39
C SER A 45 2.48 10.44 -0.55
N PHE A 46 2.69 9.24 0.00
CA PHE A 46 3.02 8.09 -0.83
C PHE A 46 1.93 7.84 -1.86
N TRP A 47 0.66 7.79 -1.43
CA TRP A 47 -0.46 7.56 -2.34
C TRP A 47 -0.57 8.64 -3.40
N LYS A 48 -0.27 9.86 -3.01
CA LYS A 48 -0.44 11.01 -3.90
C LYS A 48 0.67 11.15 -4.92
N ASN A 49 1.89 10.86 -4.53
CA ASN A 49 3.06 11.15 -5.37
C ASN A 49 3.80 9.91 -5.86
N THR A 50 4.04 8.95 -4.99
CA THR A 50 4.93 7.82 -5.29
C THR A 50 4.19 6.60 -5.82
N TYR A 51 2.94 6.42 -5.38
CA TYR A 51 2.18 5.23 -5.72
C TYR A 51 2.14 4.95 -7.23
N PHE A 52 1.95 5.97 -8.03
CA PHE A 52 1.76 5.75 -9.47
C PHE A 52 2.99 5.15 -10.13
N ASP A 53 4.16 5.59 -9.71
CA ASP A 53 5.40 5.00 -10.22
C ASP A 53 5.57 3.57 -9.77
N VAL A 54 5.30 3.32 -8.49
CA VAL A 54 5.41 1.97 -7.92
C VAL A 54 4.40 1.04 -8.58
N ALA A 55 3.15 1.50 -8.71
CA ALA A 55 2.10 0.69 -9.31
C ALA A 55 2.41 0.35 -10.76
N LYS A 56 2.97 1.30 -11.50
CA LYS A 56 3.33 1.06 -12.88
C LYS A 56 4.36 -0.05 -13.00
N GLU A 57 5.35 -0.04 -12.12
CA GLU A 57 6.38 -1.08 -12.12
C GLU A 57 5.81 -2.42 -11.69
N LEU A 58 5.03 -2.42 -10.62
CA LEU A 58 4.47 -3.66 -10.11
C LEU A 58 3.42 -4.25 -11.03
N LYS A 59 2.71 -3.40 -11.75
CA LYS A 59 1.73 -3.87 -12.73
C LYS A 59 2.40 -4.69 -13.82
N GLY A 60 3.61 -4.32 -14.19
CA GLY A 60 4.38 -5.08 -15.17
C GLY A 60 4.80 -6.44 -14.65
N ARG A 61 5.08 -6.54 -13.35
CA ARG A 61 5.52 -7.80 -12.74
C ARG A 61 4.36 -8.65 -12.26
N TYR A 62 3.27 -8.01 -11.84
CA TYR A 62 2.11 -8.70 -11.26
C TYR A 62 0.84 -8.23 -11.94
N PRO A 63 0.69 -8.49 -13.25
CA PRO A 63 -0.43 -7.94 -14.02
C PRO A 63 -1.80 -8.46 -13.63
N LYS A 64 -1.85 -9.57 -12.91
CA LYS A 64 -3.12 -10.15 -12.48
C LYS A 64 -3.63 -9.62 -11.16
N HIS A 65 -2.85 -8.76 -10.50
CA HIS A 65 -3.29 -8.12 -9.27
C HIS A 65 -4.01 -6.83 -9.58
N TYR A 66 -4.79 -6.40 -8.61
CA TYR A 66 -5.57 -5.18 -8.75
C TYR A 66 -4.70 -3.94 -8.45
N TRP A 67 -4.64 -3.04 -9.42
CA TRP A 67 -3.87 -1.81 -9.30
C TRP A 67 -4.79 -0.63 -9.57
N PRO A 68 -5.54 -0.14 -8.55
CA PRO A 68 -6.50 0.94 -8.75
C PRO A 68 -5.84 2.27 -9.08
N ASP A 69 -6.56 3.12 -9.77
CA ASP A 69 -6.09 4.48 -10.06
C ASP A 69 -6.09 5.33 -8.80
N ASP A 70 -7.04 5.09 -7.90
CA ASP A 70 -7.12 5.81 -6.64
C ASP A 70 -7.03 4.82 -5.49
N PRO A 71 -5.81 4.62 -4.95
CA PRO A 71 -5.62 3.65 -3.89
C PRO A 71 -6.30 4.04 -2.57
N THR A 72 -6.61 5.32 -2.40
CA THR A 72 -7.22 5.77 -1.14
C THR A 72 -8.69 5.41 -1.04
N THR A 73 -9.34 5.17 -2.17
CA THR A 73 -10.75 4.77 -2.17
C THR A 73 -10.92 3.30 -2.52
N ALA A 74 -9.85 2.61 -2.83
CA ALA A 74 -9.90 1.21 -3.19
C ALA A 74 -10.09 0.34 -1.97
N GLU A 75 -10.64 -0.84 -2.18
CA GLU A 75 -10.83 -1.81 -1.12
C GLU A 75 -9.55 -2.56 -0.83
N ALA A 76 -9.20 -2.66 0.43
CA ALA A 76 -8.00 -3.40 0.84
C ALA A 76 -8.20 -4.89 0.62
N THR A 77 -7.10 -5.59 0.31
CA THR A 77 -7.15 -7.04 0.22
C THR A 77 -5.87 -7.61 0.81
N ASN A 78 -6.02 -8.65 1.62
CA ASN A 78 -4.88 -9.36 2.18
C ASN A 78 -4.63 -10.68 1.45
N ARG A 79 -5.21 -10.85 0.27
CA ARG A 79 -5.01 -12.03 -0.53
C ARG A 79 -4.02 -11.75 -1.64
N ALA A 80 -3.30 -12.77 -2.05
CA ALA A 80 -2.32 -12.64 -3.12
C ALA A 80 -2.98 -12.38 -4.47
N LYS A 81 -4.25 -12.78 -4.63
CA LYS A 81 -5.00 -12.54 -5.85
C LYS A 81 -6.39 -12.05 -5.51
N PRO A 82 -7.07 -11.40 -6.46
CA PRO A 82 -8.37 -10.82 -6.20
C PRO A 82 -9.36 -11.82 -5.64
N ARG A 83 -10.16 -11.33 -4.73
CA ARG A 83 -11.19 -12.15 -4.18
C ARG A 83 -12.31 -12.29 -5.18
N LYS A 84 -12.78 -13.52 -5.31
CA LYS A 84 -13.90 -13.79 -6.18
C LYS A 84 -15.20 -13.75 -5.40
N LYS A 85 -16.17 -13.15 -5.97
CA LYS A 85 -17.46 -13.03 -5.33
C LYS A 85 -18.51 -13.77 -6.10
#